data_05b9f5ebe6b8f4a5d1d2016799412dda
#
_entry.id   05b9f5ebe6b8f4a5d1d2016799412dda
#
_cell.length_a   1.000
_cell.length_b   1.000
_cell.length_c   1.000
_cell.angle_alpha   90.00
_cell.angle_beta   90.00
_cell.angle_gamma   90.00
#
_symmetry.space_group_name_H-M   'P 1'
#
loop_
_entity.id
_entity.type
_entity.pdbx_description
1 polymer ?
#
loop_
_entity_poly.entity_id
_entity_poly.type
_entity_poly.pdbx_seq_one_letter_code
_entity_poly.pdbx_strand_id
1 'polypeptide(L)'
;MYLISIYFDEKTNKILQRYIDRIAEKSGNYFMIENKVPPHMTIASIEARNVNVLKPAFEDLNGKLYAGNMKVVSIGQLFPYVLYATPVMNQKLFDLSGEIYKAFCDIPETTLSEYYKPFSWLPHITLGKTLDKVQMQKAFQTMQEKFIPFTARLGEIGLAKVNPHEDVTKFTLL
;
A
#
# COMPACT_ATOMS: atom_id res chain seq x y z
N MET A 1 7.73 12.87 5.19
CA MET A 1 7.30 11.46 5.33
C MET A 1 7.48 10.75 4.00
N TYR A 2 8.01 9.55 4.03
CA TYR A 2 8.25 8.68 2.87
C TYR A 2 7.62 7.32 3.10
N LEU A 3 7.16 6.67 2.02
CA LEU A 3 6.59 5.33 2.07
C LEU A 3 7.43 4.38 1.21
N ILE A 4 7.62 3.18 1.71
CA ILE A 4 8.00 2.02 0.90
C ILE A 4 6.73 1.27 0.60
N SER A 5 6.40 1.13 -0.69
CA SER A 5 5.14 0.54 -1.14
C SER A 5 5.35 -0.52 -2.20
N ILE A 6 4.54 -1.55 -2.14
CA ILE A 6 4.41 -2.58 -3.16
C ILE A 6 3.39 -2.10 -4.19
N TYR A 7 3.74 -2.23 -5.45
CA TYR A 7 2.86 -2.09 -6.60
C TYR A 7 2.61 -3.45 -7.24
N PHE A 8 1.53 -3.59 -7.96
CA PHE A 8 1.05 -4.87 -8.45
C PHE A 8 1.24 -5.04 -9.94
N ASP A 9 1.08 -6.26 -10.42
CA ASP A 9 1.03 -6.52 -11.86
C ASP A 9 -0.21 -5.85 -12.52
N GLU A 10 -0.20 -5.76 -13.83
CA GLU A 10 -1.26 -5.08 -14.59
C GLU A 10 -2.65 -5.65 -14.33
N LYS A 11 -2.76 -6.99 -14.21
CA LYS A 11 -4.03 -7.67 -13.94
C LYS A 11 -4.59 -7.29 -12.58
N THR A 12 -3.76 -7.31 -11.56
CA THR A 12 -4.13 -6.92 -10.19
C THR A 12 -4.50 -5.45 -10.12
N ASN A 13 -3.71 -4.57 -10.76
CA ASN A 13 -4.00 -3.15 -10.83
C ASN A 13 -5.37 -2.87 -11.47
N LYS A 14 -5.71 -3.54 -12.56
CA LYS A 14 -7.04 -3.41 -13.20
C LYS A 14 -8.19 -3.83 -12.29
N ILE A 15 -8.00 -4.85 -11.45
CA ILE A 15 -9.01 -5.28 -10.48
C ILE A 15 -9.20 -4.21 -9.40
N LEU A 16 -8.11 -3.76 -8.79
CA LEU A 16 -8.12 -2.77 -7.71
C LEU A 16 -8.65 -1.42 -8.20
N GLN A 17 -8.22 -0.97 -9.38
CA GLN A 17 -8.68 0.29 -9.95
C GLN A 17 -10.19 0.28 -10.19
N ARG A 18 -10.76 -0.83 -10.69
CA ARG A 18 -12.22 -0.96 -10.84
C ARG A 18 -12.98 -0.84 -9.52
N TYR A 19 -12.40 -1.31 -8.41
CA TYR A 19 -13.01 -1.10 -7.10
C TYR A 19 -12.93 0.35 -6.66
N ILE A 20 -11.77 1.01 -6.84
CA ILE A 20 -11.58 2.44 -6.55
C ILE A 20 -12.58 3.29 -7.35
N ASP A 21 -12.72 3.03 -8.65
CA ASP A 21 -13.64 3.76 -9.54
C ASP A 21 -15.11 3.60 -9.10
N ARG A 22 -15.52 2.37 -8.75
CA ARG A 22 -16.88 2.10 -8.25
C ARG A 22 -17.17 2.77 -6.92
N ILE A 23 -16.20 2.76 -6.00
CA ILE A 23 -16.33 3.45 -4.73
C ILE A 23 -16.49 4.95 -4.98
N ALA A 24 -15.66 5.54 -5.83
CA ALA A 24 -15.74 6.95 -6.18
C ALA A 24 -17.10 7.31 -6.76
N GLU A 25 -17.59 6.55 -7.75
CA GLU A 25 -18.90 6.74 -8.37
C GLU A 25 -20.06 6.67 -7.37
N LYS A 26 -20.08 5.68 -6.49
CA LYS A 26 -21.19 5.44 -5.58
C LYS A 26 -21.15 6.31 -4.31
N SER A 27 -19.97 6.60 -3.80
CA SER A 27 -19.79 7.44 -2.61
C SER A 27 -19.75 8.93 -2.92
N GLY A 28 -19.39 9.32 -4.13
CA GLY A 28 -19.09 10.70 -4.52
C GLY A 28 -17.73 11.19 -4.01
N ASN A 29 -16.85 10.28 -3.54
CA ASN A 29 -15.51 10.62 -3.10
C ASN A 29 -14.48 10.23 -4.16
N TYR A 30 -13.92 11.19 -4.84
CA TYR A 30 -12.94 11.01 -5.93
C TYR A 30 -11.50 11.21 -5.49
N PHE A 31 -11.21 11.26 -4.20
CA PHE A 31 -9.87 11.56 -3.67
C PHE A 31 -8.76 10.72 -4.31
N MET A 32 -8.94 9.41 -4.42
CA MET A 32 -7.92 8.50 -4.99
C MET A 32 -7.66 8.81 -6.47
N ILE A 33 -8.69 9.14 -7.23
CA ILE A 33 -8.63 9.42 -8.67
C ILE A 33 -8.02 10.80 -8.93
N GLU A 34 -8.52 11.84 -8.24
CA GLU A 34 -8.07 13.23 -8.40
C GLU A 34 -6.60 13.41 -8.02
N ASN A 35 -6.15 12.70 -6.98
CA ASN A 35 -4.76 12.72 -6.54
C ASN A 35 -3.89 11.67 -7.26
N LYS A 36 -4.41 10.97 -8.27
CA LYS A 36 -3.70 9.97 -9.07
C LYS A 36 -2.95 8.94 -8.23
N VAL A 37 -3.57 8.51 -7.11
CA VAL A 37 -2.96 7.53 -6.20
C VAL A 37 -3.08 6.14 -6.82
N PRO A 38 -1.99 5.50 -7.25
CA PRO A 38 -2.05 4.17 -7.83
C PRO A 38 -2.42 3.12 -6.76
N PRO A 39 -3.05 2.00 -7.14
CA PRO A 39 -3.20 0.88 -6.23
C PRO A 39 -1.84 0.43 -5.68
N HIS A 40 -1.70 0.43 -4.35
CA HIS A 40 -0.46 0.05 -3.68
C HIS A 40 -0.73 -0.51 -2.28
N MET A 41 0.27 -1.17 -1.74
CA MET A 41 0.28 -1.64 -0.35
C MET A 41 1.53 -1.10 0.34
N THR A 42 1.36 -0.21 1.30
CA THR A 42 2.48 0.33 2.08
C THR A 42 3.03 -0.73 3.01
N ILE A 43 4.37 -0.88 3.01
CA ILE A 43 5.09 -1.82 3.86
C ILE A 43 5.99 -1.14 4.89
N ALA A 44 6.34 0.12 4.67
CA ALA A 44 7.00 0.97 5.66
C ALA A 44 6.60 2.43 5.49
N SER A 45 6.52 3.14 6.62
CA SER A 45 6.35 4.60 6.66
C SER A 45 7.49 5.19 7.47
N ILE A 46 8.23 6.13 6.88
CA ILE A 46 9.50 6.62 7.40
C ILE A 46 9.48 8.14 7.42
N GLU A 47 9.69 8.72 8.60
CA GLU A 47 10.02 10.13 8.73
C GLU A 47 11.51 10.29 8.52
N ALA A 48 11.88 11.15 7.59
CA ALA A 48 13.26 11.53 7.33
C ALA A 48 13.31 12.98 6.85
N ARG A 49 14.39 13.67 7.19
CA ARG A 49 14.62 15.05 6.74
C ARG A 49 14.75 15.14 5.22
N ASN A 50 15.42 14.15 4.62
CA ASN A 50 15.73 14.13 3.20
C ASN A 50 15.67 12.70 2.67
N VAL A 51 15.15 12.52 1.47
CA VAL A 51 15.07 11.22 0.81
C VAL A 51 16.44 10.59 0.51
N ASN A 52 17.48 11.41 0.38
CA ASN A 52 18.83 10.92 0.06
C ASN A 52 19.40 10.01 1.14
N VAL A 53 18.96 10.10 2.39
CA VAL A 53 19.38 9.19 3.45
C VAL A 53 18.75 7.79 3.30
N LEU A 54 17.65 7.68 2.59
CA LEU A 54 16.92 6.43 2.36
C LEU A 54 17.33 5.73 1.06
N LYS A 55 17.76 6.50 0.04
CA LYS A 55 18.07 5.97 -1.29
C LYS A 55 19.10 4.84 -1.29
N PRO A 56 20.27 4.95 -0.60
CA PRO A 56 21.27 3.88 -0.62
C PRO A 56 20.71 2.55 -0.11
N ALA A 57 19.98 2.58 1.01
CA ALA A 57 19.37 1.39 1.58
C ALA A 57 18.27 0.81 0.68
N PHE A 58 17.51 1.67 -0.02
CA PHE A 58 16.50 1.22 -0.98
C PHE A 58 17.13 0.60 -2.22
N GLU A 59 18.17 1.20 -2.77
CA GLU A 59 18.90 0.71 -3.95
C GLU A 59 19.62 -0.62 -3.65
N ASP A 60 20.13 -0.82 -2.43
CA ASP A 60 20.76 -2.07 -2.01
C ASP A 60 19.77 -3.25 -1.97
N LEU A 61 18.49 -3.02 -1.89
CA LEU A 61 17.44 -4.05 -1.97
C LEU A 61 17.16 -4.54 -3.40
N ASN A 62 17.58 -3.79 -4.41
CA ASN A 62 17.36 -4.16 -5.81
C ASN A 62 18.08 -5.48 -6.16
N GLY A 63 17.36 -6.40 -6.80
CA GLY A 63 17.88 -7.74 -7.11
C GLY A 63 17.94 -8.69 -5.90
N LYS A 64 17.38 -8.29 -4.74
CA LYS A 64 17.34 -9.13 -3.53
C LYS A 64 15.92 -9.51 -3.10
N LEU A 65 14.92 -8.76 -3.53
CA LEU A 65 13.53 -8.98 -3.18
C LEU A 65 12.78 -9.73 -4.27
N TYR A 66 11.98 -10.72 -3.84
CA TYR A 66 11.27 -11.60 -4.76
C TYR A 66 9.79 -11.28 -4.81
N ALA A 67 9.23 -11.34 -6.02
CA ALA A 67 7.80 -11.30 -6.26
C ALA A 67 7.09 -12.48 -5.60
N GLY A 68 5.79 -12.40 -5.50
CA GLY A 68 4.97 -13.46 -4.94
C GLY A 68 3.50 -13.16 -5.14
N ASN A 69 2.67 -14.12 -4.77
CA ASN A 69 1.23 -13.98 -4.79
C ASN A 69 0.69 -13.87 -3.37
N MET A 70 -0.42 -13.14 -3.24
CA MET A 70 -1.19 -13.07 -2.01
C MET A 70 -2.69 -13.16 -2.33
N LYS A 71 -3.46 -13.76 -1.43
CA LYS A 71 -4.93 -13.78 -1.54
C LYS A 71 -5.50 -12.55 -0.87
N VAL A 72 -6.26 -11.74 -1.60
CA VAL A 72 -7.02 -10.61 -1.08
C VAL A 72 -8.44 -11.10 -0.84
N VAL A 73 -8.88 -11.13 0.42
CA VAL A 73 -10.06 -11.90 0.83
C VAL A 73 -11.11 -11.09 1.56
N SER A 74 -10.78 -9.88 2.01
CA SER A 74 -11.69 -9.08 2.85
C SER A 74 -11.51 -7.61 2.60
N ILE A 75 -12.45 -6.84 3.11
CA ILE A 75 -12.40 -5.38 3.19
C ILE A 75 -12.43 -4.97 4.66
N GLY A 76 -11.89 -3.82 4.97
CA GLY A 76 -11.88 -3.26 6.32
C GLY A 76 -11.83 -1.75 6.31
N GLN A 77 -11.90 -1.18 7.49
CA GLN A 77 -11.83 0.26 7.69
C GLN A 77 -10.69 0.61 8.66
N LEU A 78 -9.81 1.51 8.27
CA LEU A 78 -8.95 2.26 9.18
C LEU A 78 -9.70 3.54 9.55
N PHE A 79 -10.09 3.61 10.80
CA PHE A 79 -10.92 4.71 11.30
C PHE A 79 -10.20 6.06 11.26
N PRO A 80 -10.95 7.13 10.99
CA PRO A 80 -12.36 7.10 10.59
C PRO A 80 -12.58 7.09 9.06
N TYR A 81 -11.53 7.28 8.22
CA TYR A 81 -11.69 7.80 6.85
C TYR A 81 -11.20 6.89 5.72
N VAL A 82 -10.66 5.70 6.02
CA VAL A 82 -10.02 4.86 4.99
C VAL A 82 -10.72 3.52 4.86
N LEU A 83 -11.18 3.20 3.64
CA LEU A 83 -11.63 1.86 3.25
C LEU A 83 -10.51 1.14 2.52
N TYR A 84 -10.25 -0.12 2.86
CA TYR A 84 -9.18 -0.91 2.28
C TYR A 84 -9.58 -2.35 1.98
N ALA A 85 -8.86 -3.00 1.06
CA ALA A 85 -8.85 -4.44 0.89
C ALA A 85 -7.67 -5.03 1.67
N THR A 86 -7.88 -6.18 2.32
CA THR A 86 -6.85 -6.84 3.12
C THR A 86 -6.46 -8.19 2.53
N PRO A 87 -5.15 -8.45 2.33
CA PRO A 87 -4.66 -9.76 1.99
C PRO A 87 -4.55 -10.67 3.22
N VAL A 88 -4.56 -11.97 2.98
CA VAL A 88 -4.12 -12.95 3.98
C VAL A 88 -2.60 -12.81 4.15
N MET A 89 -2.16 -12.62 5.40
CA MET A 89 -0.73 -12.68 5.72
C MET A 89 -0.19 -14.06 5.33
N ASN A 90 0.89 -14.07 4.59
CA ASN A 90 1.62 -15.28 4.23
C ASN A 90 3.11 -15.10 4.50
N GLN A 91 3.89 -16.18 4.39
CA GLN A 91 5.33 -16.15 4.66
C GLN A 91 6.06 -15.10 3.79
N LYS A 92 5.67 -14.96 2.51
CA LYS A 92 6.28 -13.97 1.61
C LYS A 92 6.09 -12.53 2.08
N LEU A 93 4.88 -12.16 2.49
CA LEU A 93 4.60 -10.81 3.01
C LEU A 93 5.32 -10.57 4.33
N PHE A 94 5.38 -11.59 5.17
CA PHE A 94 6.08 -11.51 6.46
C PHE A 94 7.59 -11.31 6.25
N ASP A 95 8.22 -12.13 5.39
CA ASP A 95 9.65 -12.02 5.09
C ASP A 95 9.97 -10.65 4.47
N LEU A 96 9.15 -10.21 3.51
CA LEU A 96 9.32 -8.90 2.86
C LEU A 96 9.23 -7.75 3.86
N SER A 97 8.27 -7.80 4.79
CA SER A 97 8.18 -6.83 5.89
C SER A 97 9.44 -6.81 6.76
N GLY A 98 9.97 -8.01 7.09
CA GLY A 98 11.20 -8.15 7.88
C GLY A 98 12.43 -7.61 7.16
N GLU A 99 12.58 -7.89 5.85
CA GLU A 99 13.68 -7.41 5.03
C GLU A 99 13.67 -5.88 4.90
N ILE A 100 12.50 -5.30 4.65
CA ILE A 100 12.33 -3.84 4.62
C ILE A 100 12.62 -3.23 5.99
N TYR A 101 12.09 -3.80 7.07
CA TYR A 101 12.38 -3.30 8.41
C TYR A 101 13.88 -3.27 8.70
N LYS A 102 14.60 -4.37 8.43
CA LYS A 102 16.05 -4.47 8.63
C LYS A 102 16.83 -3.44 7.81
N ALA A 103 16.40 -3.16 6.59
CA ALA A 103 17.09 -2.22 5.71
C ALA A 103 17.00 -0.77 6.20
N PHE A 104 15.96 -0.43 6.96
CA PHE A 104 15.69 0.97 7.33
C PHE A 104 15.69 1.27 8.82
N CYS A 105 15.69 0.25 9.71
CA CYS A 105 15.53 0.47 11.15
C CYS A 105 16.70 1.22 11.83
N ASP A 106 17.89 1.14 11.26
CA ASP A 106 19.12 1.69 11.86
C ASP A 106 19.68 2.91 11.09
N ILE A 107 18.89 3.47 10.15
CA ILE A 107 19.34 4.67 9.43
C ILE A 107 19.26 5.88 10.38
N PRO A 108 20.39 6.57 10.63
CA PRO A 108 20.40 7.76 11.48
C PRO A 108 19.44 8.84 11.02
N GLU A 109 18.91 9.59 11.97
CA GLU A 109 17.98 10.72 11.71
C GLU A 109 16.67 10.31 11.00
N THR A 110 16.27 9.05 11.11
CA THR A 110 14.99 8.55 10.60
C THR A 110 14.16 7.94 11.71
N THR A 111 12.85 7.91 11.51
CA THR A 111 11.92 7.23 12.41
C THR A 111 10.98 6.36 11.58
N LEU A 112 11.04 5.04 11.80
CA LEU A 112 10.07 4.09 11.26
C LEU A 112 8.80 4.13 12.11
N SER A 113 7.66 4.18 11.44
CA SER A 113 6.37 4.09 12.12
C SER A 113 6.20 2.71 12.77
N GLU A 114 5.79 2.72 14.05
CA GLU A 114 5.52 1.51 14.85
C GLU A 114 4.46 0.58 14.20
N TYR A 115 3.53 1.15 13.43
CA TYR A 115 2.47 0.40 12.75
C TYR A 115 2.98 -0.48 11.60
N TYR A 116 4.23 -0.30 11.17
CA TYR A 116 4.86 -1.04 10.08
C TYR A 116 6.01 -1.96 10.54
N LYS A 117 6.21 -2.09 11.84
CA LYS A 117 7.16 -3.09 12.37
C LYS A 117 6.66 -4.50 12.12
N PRO A 118 7.54 -5.49 11.92
CA PRO A 118 7.14 -6.90 11.88
C PRO A 118 6.27 -7.26 13.09
N PHE A 119 5.22 -8.06 12.88
CA PHE A 119 4.15 -8.41 13.85
C PHE A 119 3.19 -7.27 14.26
N SER A 120 3.48 -6.00 13.94
CA SER A 120 2.55 -4.88 14.16
C SER A 120 1.89 -4.42 12.86
N TRP A 121 2.41 -4.83 11.72
CA TRP A 121 1.93 -4.43 10.41
C TRP A 121 0.62 -5.12 10.03
N LEU A 122 -0.37 -4.31 9.70
CA LEU A 122 -1.61 -4.74 9.05
C LEU A 122 -1.47 -4.50 7.53
N PRO A 123 -1.25 -5.52 6.70
CA PRO A 123 -1.20 -5.32 5.26
C PRO A 123 -2.57 -4.91 4.74
N HIS A 124 -2.61 -3.79 4.02
CA HIS A 124 -3.84 -3.26 3.47
C HIS A 124 -3.59 -2.51 2.16
N ILE A 125 -4.59 -2.55 1.28
CA ILE A 125 -4.59 -1.85 0.00
C ILE A 125 -5.73 -0.83 0.06
N THR A 126 -5.40 0.45 0.09
CA THR A 126 -6.38 1.53 0.18
C THR A 126 -7.23 1.58 -1.09
N LEU A 127 -8.54 1.50 -0.92
CA LEU A 127 -9.54 1.61 -1.99
C LEU A 127 -10.28 2.95 -1.95
N GLY A 128 -10.37 3.58 -0.79
CA GLY A 128 -10.97 4.90 -0.61
C GLY A 128 -10.34 5.61 0.60
N LYS A 129 -10.09 6.90 0.47
CA LYS A 129 -9.46 7.74 1.48
C LYS A 129 -10.25 9.02 1.67
N THR A 130 -10.17 9.62 2.88
CA THR A 130 -10.93 10.83 3.25
C THR A 130 -12.45 10.67 3.13
N LEU A 131 -12.95 9.45 3.26
CA LEU A 131 -14.38 9.15 3.24
C LEU A 131 -15.04 9.68 4.52
N ASP A 132 -16.05 10.55 4.38
CA ASP A 132 -16.90 10.88 5.52
C ASP A 132 -17.81 9.70 5.89
N LYS A 133 -18.60 9.86 6.94
CA LYS A 133 -19.46 8.77 7.45
C LYS A 133 -20.46 8.25 6.41
N VAL A 134 -21.08 9.14 5.63
CA VAL A 134 -22.06 8.76 4.60
C VAL A 134 -21.37 8.11 3.41
N GLN A 135 -20.26 8.69 2.98
CA GLN A 135 -19.43 8.14 1.91
C GLN A 135 -18.89 6.75 2.28
N MET A 136 -18.46 6.56 3.53
CA MET A 136 -17.98 5.26 4.01
C MET A 136 -19.09 4.19 3.97
N GLN A 137 -20.30 4.53 4.39
CA GLN A 137 -21.44 3.60 4.32
C GLN A 137 -21.71 3.16 2.88
N LYS A 138 -21.74 4.11 1.93
CA LYS A 138 -21.95 3.81 0.50
C LYS A 138 -20.80 2.99 -0.08
N ALA A 139 -19.56 3.30 0.29
CA ALA A 139 -18.37 2.57 -0.14
C ALA A 139 -18.38 1.12 0.36
N PHE A 140 -18.72 0.89 1.64
CA PHE A 140 -18.89 -0.46 2.19
C PHE A 140 -19.99 -1.24 1.50
N GLN A 141 -21.17 -0.64 1.31
CA GLN A 141 -22.26 -1.28 0.58
C GLN A 141 -21.84 -1.67 -0.84
N THR A 142 -21.16 -0.77 -1.54
CA THR A 142 -20.63 -1.05 -2.89
C THR A 142 -19.70 -2.26 -2.90
N MET A 143 -18.81 -2.34 -1.92
CA MET A 143 -17.88 -3.45 -1.81
C MET A 143 -18.55 -4.75 -1.37
N GLN A 144 -19.52 -4.69 -0.47
CA GLN A 144 -20.32 -5.85 -0.06
C GLN A 144 -21.04 -6.49 -1.25
N GLU A 145 -21.51 -5.69 -2.22
CA GLU A 145 -22.19 -6.17 -3.40
C GLU A 145 -21.24 -6.66 -4.51
N LYS A 146 -20.03 -6.13 -4.59
CA LYS A 146 -19.17 -6.27 -5.77
C LYS A 146 -17.81 -6.92 -5.49
N PHE A 147 -17.39 -7.00 -4.23
CA PHE A 147 -16.09 -7.57 -3.90
C PHE A 147 -16.11 -9.09 -4.07
N ILE A 148 -15.13 -9.57 -4.81
CA ILE A 148 -14.87 -11.01 -4.99
C ILE A 148 -13.41 -11.24 -4.59
N PRO A 149 -13.12 -12.20 -3.68
CA PRO A 149 -11.76 -12.56 -3.36
C PRO A 149 -10.93 -12.91 -4.60
N PHE A 150 -9.69 -12.44 -4.65
CA PHE A 150 -8.80 -12.65 -5.79
C PHE A 150 -7.36 -12.88 -5.34
N THR A 151 -6.54 -13.40 -6.25
CA THR A 151 -5.10 -13.49 -6.06
C THR A 151 -4.45 -12.28 -6.70
N ALA A 152 -3.71 -11.52 -5.90
CA ALA A 152 -2.88 -10.40 -6.33
C ALA A 152 -1.43 -10.87 -6.50
N ARG A 153 -0.73 -10.30 -7.49
CA ARG A 153 0.70 -10.52 -7.72
C ARG A 153 1.48 -9.25 -7.43
N LEU A 154 2.51 -9.37 -6.60
CA LEU A 154 3.47 -8.32 -6.32
C LEU A 154 4.34 -8.11 -7.57
N GLY A 155 4.48 -6.89 -8.05
CA GLY A 155 5.22 -6.56 -9.28
C GLY A 155 6.47 -5.72 -9.01
N GLU A 156 6.29 -4.60 -8.34
CA GLU A 156 7.34 -3.63 -8.07
C GLU A 156 7.33 -3.20 -6.60
N ILE A 157 8.46 -2.66 -6.17
CA ILE A 157 8.55 -1.92 -4.91
C ILE A 157 9.05 -0.51 -5.20
N GLY A 158 8.52 0.48 -4.50
CA GLY A 158 8.85 1.87 -4.69
C GLY A 158 9.07 2.63 -3.39
N LEU A 159 9.97 3.58 -3.45
CA LEU A 159 10.16 4.64 -2.47
C LEU A 159 9.42 5.87 -2.98
N ALA A 160 8.45 6.35 -2.24
CA ALA A 160 7.66 7.52 -2.59
C ALA A 160 7.66 8.57 -1.48
N LYS A 161 7.63 9.84 -1.85
CA LYS A 161 7.27 10.94 -0.97
C LYS A 161 5.75 11.07 -0.94
N VAL A 162 5.18 11.48 0.17
CA VAL A 162 3.73 11.70 0.28
C VAL A 162 3.43 13.15 0.66
N ASN A 163 2.22 13.56 0.24
CA ASN A 163 1.67 14.90 0.43
C ASN A 163 2.45 16.01 -0.32
N PRO A 164 2.38 16.03 -1.68
CA PRO A 164 1.67 15.09 -2.57
C PRO A 164 2.41 13.78 -2.78
N HIS A 165 1.72 12.77 -3.38
CA HIS A 165 2.35 11.52 -3.76
C HIS A 165 3.30 11.73 -4.94
N GLU A 166 4.57 11.34 -4.77
CA GLU A 166 5.61 11.46 -5.78
C GLU A 166 6.54 10.24 -5.68
N ASP A 167 6.57 9.44 -6.73
CA ASP A 167 7.52 8.32 -6.82
C ASP A 167 8.95 8.86 -6.95
N VAL A 168 9.82 8.45 -6.03
CA VAL A 168 11.24 8.82 -6.06
C VAL A 168 12.03 7.81 -6.89
N THR A 169 11.83 6.53 -6.64
CA THR A 169 12.48 5.42 -7.35
C THR A 169 11.69 4.13 -7.16
N LYS A 170 11.77 3.23 -8.15
CA LYS A 170 11.13 1.91 -8.13
C LYS A 170 12.06 0.88 -8.75
N PHE A 171 11.87 -0.38 -8.38
CA PHE A 171 12.43 -1.52 -9.09
C PHE A 171 11.48 -2.71 -9.10
N THR A 172 11.65 -3.58 -10.10
CA THR A 172 10.85 -4.80 -10.26
C THR A 172 11.34 -5.86 -9.27
N LEU A 173 10.41 -6.56 -8.66
CA LEU A 173 10.68 -7.75 -7.84
C LEU A 173 11.09 -8.92 -8.72
N LEU A 174 12.05 -9.74 -8.27
CA LEU A 174 12.56 -10.94 -8.99
C LEU A 174 11.49 -12.03 -9.09
#